data_f7043b167339aa02b6945ea31f5d9c26
#
_entry.id   f7043b167339aa02b6945ea31f5d9c26
#
_cell.length_a   1.000
_cell.length_b   1.000
_cell.length_c   1.000
_cell.angle_alpha   90.00
_cell.angle_beta   90.00
_cell.angle_gamma   90.00
#
_symmetry.space_group_name_H-M   'P 1'
#
loop_
_entity.id
_entity.type
_entity.pdbx_description
1 polymer ?
#
loop_
_entity_poly.entity_id
_entity_poly.type
_entity_poly.pdbx_seq_one_letter_code
_entity_poly.pdbx_strand_id
1 'polypeptide(L)'
;MSFKWIFTIALFSIGQQILLAQNIADTSDKITNWTSSRADGHAPMGVMADHVHHKGEFMFSYRLMYMEMKANLQGSSQISNTSIFEEYHVVPQSMQMQMHMLGMMFAPSDKLTLLAMTSYRDNTMESLKMDAHMHTHSDMSMMRSQMSMPMETISMQMGSMGFGDFKIGALYQFFNRDRSAMHLNVTVSLPTGSLTKTAAMDMGMDMSSSDEKRLGYAMQLGSGTCDLNLGTTYLKQYESISLGVQANYLSRLGENSEGYTLGNNVHATFWTAYTFNRTLSTSLRANYNHSTAIDGKDRTFMEPMMSPVFNTTNTGKQQLDLLLGFNYGVFKGNLKGFRFQVEAGIPVFQDVKGIQMKSTFLVTTGVQYAFGGH
;
A
#
# COMPACT_ATOMS: atom_id res chain seq x y z
N MET A 1 18.45 9.31 -19.70
CA MET A 1 18.84 7.87 -19.82
C MET A 1 17.55 7.06 -19.79
N SER A 2 17.24 6.31 -20.85
CA SER A 2 15.92 5.67 -20.97
C SER A 2 15.79 4.50 -19.99
N PHE A 3 14.61 4.38 -19.37
CA PHE A 3 14.19 3.36 -18.40
C PHE A 3 14.49 1.90 -18.84
N LYS A 4 14.60 1.66 -20.13
CA LYS A 4 14.96 0.35 -20.71
C LYS A 4 16.34 -0.19 -20.27
N TRP A 5 17.31 0.69 -20.04
CA TRP A 5 18.68 0.29 -19.68
C TRP A 5 18.82 -0.13 -18.21
N ILE A 6 18.04 0.47 -17.31
CA ILE A 6 18.07 0.15 -15.87
C ILE A 6 17.50 -1.25 -15.64
N PHE A 7 16.43 -1.62 -16.35
CA PHE A 7 15.81 -2.95 -16.25
C PHE A 7 16.73 -4.05 -16.82
N THR A 8 17.48 -3.75 -17.88
CA THR A 8 18.40 -4.70 -18.50
C THR A 8 19.64 -4.95 -17.63
N ILE A 9 20.16 -3.93 -16.95
CA ILE A 9 21.31 -4.07 -16.04
C ILE A 9 20.93 -4.84 -14.77
N ALA A 10 19.73 -4.60 -14.22
CA ALA A 10 19.23 -5.33 -13.05
C ALA A 10 19.02 -6.83 -13.37
N LEU A 11 18.49 -7.16 -14.53
CA LEU A 11 18.30 -8.55 -14.97
C LEU A 11 19.65 -9.26 -15.26
N PHE A 12 20.65 -8.55 -15.76
CA PHE A 12 21.95 -9.14 -16.06
C PHE A 12 22.79 -9.41 -14.80
N SER A 13 22.72 -8.53 -13.78
CA SER A 13 23.39 -8.75 -12.49
C SER A 13 22.77 -9.89 -11.67
N ILE A 14 21.45 -10.11 -11.78
CA ILE A 14 20.75 -11.25 -11.16
C ILE A 14 21.14 -12.56 -11.86
N GLY A 15 21.31 -12.55 -13.17
CA GLY A 15 21.77 -13.73 -13.95
C GLY A 15 23.15 -14.24 -13.56
N GLN A 16 24.10 -13.36 -13.25
CA GLN A 16 25.46 -13.74 -12.85
C GLN A 16 25.51 -14.31 -11.43
N GLN A 17 24.68 -13.87 -10.50
CA GLN A 17 24.63 -14.42 -9.15
C GLN A 17 24.00 -15.82 -9.11
N ILE A 18 23.10 -16.14 -10.03
CA ILE A 18 22.49 -17.48 -10.16
C ILE A 18 23.54 -18.53 -10.60
N LEU A 19 24.50 -18.15 -11.45
CA LEU A 19 25.57 -19.04 -11.92
C LEU A 19 26.61 -19.36 -10.84
N LEU A 20 26.84 -18.47 -9.88
CA LEU A 20 27.78 -18.68 -8.77
C LEU A 20 27.22 -19.59 -7.67
N ALA A 21 25.88 -19.66 -7.54
CA ALA A 21 25.21 -20.48 -6.54
C ALA A 21 25.13 -21.99 -6.91
N GLN A 22 25.48 -22.36 -8.13
CA GLN A 22 25.38 -23.75 -8.60
C GLN A 22 26.55 -24.66 -8.19
N ASN A 23 27.61 -24.14 -7.59
CA ASN A 23 28.86 -24.92 -7.31
C ASN A 23 29.07 -25.35 -5.85
N ILE A 24 28.05 -25.19 -4.97
CA ILE A 24 28.12 -25.74 -3.61
C ILE A 24 27.05 -26.84 -3.48
N ALA A 25 27.33 -27.98 -4.07
CA ALA A 25 26.56 -29.18 -3.84
C ALA A 25 27.35 -30.11 -2.91
N ASP A 26 26.86 -30.41 -1.71
CA ASP A 26 26.57 -31.80 -1.36
C ASP A 26 25.94 -31.97 0.04
N THR A 27 25.11 -33.04 0.14
CA THR A 27 24.53 -33.66 1.35
C THR A 27 23.50 -32.85 2.15
N SER A 28 22.31 -32.63 1.60
CA SER A 28 21.11 -32.56 2.42
C SER A 28 19.99 -33.39 1.79
N ASP A 29 19.20 -34.07 2.61
CA ASP A 29 17.96 -34.73 2.21
C ASP A 29 17.24 -33.94 1.12
N LYS A 30 16.94 -34.60 0.00
CA LYS A 30 16.28 -33.93 -1.16
C LYS A 30 14.93 -33.39 -0.76
N ILE A 31 14.89 -32.19 -0.22
CA ILE A 31 13.64 -31.41 -0.12
C ILE A 31 13.18 -31.20 -1.56
N THR A 32 12.20 -31.94 -2.00
CA THR A 32 11.68 -31.89 -3.37
C THR A 32 10.60 -30.81 -3.54
N ASN A 33 10.04 -30.32 -2.45
CA ASN A 33 8.95 -29.36 -2.46
C ASN A 33 9.37 -28.02 -1.82
N TRP A 34 8.66 -26.97 -2.18
CA TRP A 34 8.75 -25.68 -1.50
C TRP A 34 8.25 -25.82 -0.05
N THR A 35 8.87 -25.09 0.89
CA THR A 35 8.48 -25.13 2.30
C THR A 35 8.49 -23.75 2.96
N SER A 36 7.49 -23.47 3.79
CA SER A 36 7.41 -22.29 4.67
C SER A 36 8.34 -22.36 5.89
N SER A 37 8.88 -23.55 6.21
CA SER A 37 9.71 -23.80 7.42
C SER A 37 11.10 -23.15 7.39
N ARG A 38 11.48 -22.51 6.30
CA ARG A 38 12.76 -21.80 6.17
C ARG A 38 12.63 -20.35 6.62
N ALA A 39 13.75 -19.71 6.96
CA ALA A 39 13.77 -18.28 7.28
C ALA A 39 13.25 -17.42 6.13
N ASP A 40 13.58 -17.80 4.88
CA ASP A 40 13.12 -17.17 3.64
C ASP A 40 11.86 -17.84 3.05
N GLY A 41 11.18 -18.69 3.82
CA GLY A 41 9.98 -19.41 3.39
C GLY A 41 8.71 -18.56 3.38
N HIS A 42 8.76 -17.33 3.88
CA HIS A 42 7.70 -16.35 3.78
C HIS A 42 8.17 -15.16 2.95
N ALA A 43 7.25 -14.57 2.20
CA ALA A 43 7.51 -13.29 1.52
C ALA A 43 7.83 -12.17 2.51
N PRO A 44 8.42 -11.06 2.05
CA PRO A 44 8.56 -9.84 2.83
C PRO A 44 7.22 -9.37 3.40
N MET A 45 7.24 -8.68 4.56
CA MET A 45 6.05 -8.37 5.36
C MET A 45 4.95 -7.62 4.59
N GLY A 46 5.31 -6.83 3.59
CA GLY A 46 4.35 -6.10 2.74
C GLY A 46 3.57 -6.97 1.75
N VAL A 47 3.96 -8.24 1.55
CA VAL A 47 3.23 -9.18 0.68
C VAL A 47 2.17 -9.90 1.49
N MET A 48 0.96 -9.95 0.96
CA MET A 48 -0.18 -10.64 1.61
C MET A 48 -0.54 -11.88 0.81
N ALA A 49 -1.09 -12.91 1.48
CA ALA A 49 -1.49 -14.15 0.81
C ALA A 49 -0.34 -14.79 0.02
N ASP A 50 0.84 -14.83 0.62
CA ASP A 50 2.10 -15.20 -0.03
C ASP A 50 2.29 -16.71 -0.21
N HIS A 51 1.64 -17.55 0.59
CA HIS A 51 1.75 -19.01 0.50
C HIS A 51 0.53 -19.74 1.07
N VAL A 52 0.40 -21.01 0.73
CA VAL A 52 -0.62 -21.94 1.24
C VAL A 52 -0.06 -22.70 2.42
N HIS A 53 -0.85 -22.86 3.47
CA HIS A 53 -0.54 -23.57 4.70
C HIS A 53 -0.78 -25.08 4.57
N HIS A 54 -0.18 -25.88 5.46
CA HIS A 54 -0.44 -27.30 5.56
C HIS A 54 -1.79 -27.59 6.22
N LYS A 55 -2.39 -28.73 5.88
CA LYS A 55 -3.68 -29.14 6.43
C LYS A 55 -3.70 -29.07 7.97
N GLY A 56 -4.73 -28.43 8.51
CA GLY A 56 -4.92 -28.24 9.95
C GLY A 56 -4.11 -27.10 10.55
N GLU A 57 -3.30 -26.39 9.76
CA GLU A 57 -2.53 -25.24 10.24
C GLU A 57 -3.39 -24.00 10.33
N PHE A 58 -3.22 -23.27 11.44
CA PHE A 58 -3.74 -21.93 11.66
C PHE A 58 -2.60 -20.93 11.71
N MET A 59 -2.82 -19.76 11.15
CA MET A 59 -1.90 -18.62 11.29
C MET A 59 -2.67 -17.37 11.70
N PHE A 60 -2.18 -16.69 12.73
CA PHE A 60 -2.56 -15.33 13.07
C PHE A 60 -1.45 -14.37 12.67
N SER A 61 -1.81 -13.21 12.18
CA SER A 61 -0.86 -12.16 11.82
C SER A 61 -1.33 -10.79 12.28
N TYR A 62 -0.40 -10.02 12.80
CA TYR A 62 -0.55 -8.59 13.01
C TYR A 62 0.51 -7.86 12.21
N ARG A 63 0.10 -6.82 11.48
CA ARG A 63 0.98 -5.95 10.69
C ARG A 63 0.66 -4.50 10.98
N LEU A 64 1.69 -3.70 11.16
CA LEU A 64 1.63 -2.26 11.21
C LEU A 64 2.32 -1.71 9.96
N MET A 65 1.58 -1.00 9.14
CA MET A 65 2.11 -0.25 8.00
C MET A 65 2.07 1.24 8.33
N TYR A 66 3.18 1.91 8.11
CA TYR A 66 3.31 3.36 8.16
C TYR A 66 3.72 3.89 6.80
N MET A 67 3.04 4.92 6.33
CA MET A 67 3.36 5.61 5.08
C MET A 67 3.37 7.11 5.33
N GLU A 68 4.39 7.78 4.81
CA GLU A 68 4.51 9.22 4.80
C GLU A 68 4.42 9.76 3.38
N MET A 69 3.68 10.85 3.23
CA MET A 69 3.59 11.61 2.00
C MET A 69 3.93 13.07 2.29
N LYS A 70 4.76 13.70 1.44
CA LYS A 70 5.17 15.11 1.54
C LYS A 70 5.28 15.73 0.18
N ALA A 71 4.90 17.02 0.08
CA ALA A 71 4.82 17.77 -1.17
C ALA A 71 3.81 17.16 -2.16
N ASN A 72 3.67 17.79 -3.32
CA ASN A 72 2.72 17.39 -4.35
C ASN A 72 3.42 17.14 -5.69
N LEU A 73 2.86 16.22 -6.45
CA LEU A 73 3.25 15.89 -7.83
C LEU A 73 2.14 16.29 -8.79
N GLN A 74 2.56 16.67 -10.01
CA GLN A 74 1.72 16.70 -11.19
C GLN A 74 2.43 15.85 -12.26
N GLY A 75 1.80 14.74 -12.66
CA GLY A 75 2.51 13.70 -13.40
C GLY A 75 3.64 13.11 -12.56
N SER A 76 4.86 13.10 -13.08
CA SER A 76 6.07 12.64 -12.38
C SER A 76 6.90 13.77 -11.76
N SER A 77 6.49 15.02 -11.91
CA SER A 77 7.23 16.21 -11.48
C SER A 77 6.63 16.83 -10.22
N GLN A 78 7.48 17.34 -9.35
CA GLN A 78 7.02 18.08 -8.18
C GLN A 78 6.47 19.45 -8.60
N ILE A 79 5.29 19.81 -8.07
CA ILE A 79 4.63 21.09 -8.30
C ILE A 79 4.72 21.96 -7.03
N SER A 80 4.88 23.28 -7.21
CA SER A 80 4.95 24.24 -6.10
C SER A 80 3.57 24.51 -5.49
N ASN A 81 3.54 24.87 -4.20
CA ASN A 81 2.29 25.30 -3.56
C ASN A 81 1.67 26.52 -4.26
N THR A 82 2.50 27.46 -4.73
CA THR A 82 2.05 28.65 -5.44
C THR A 82 1.26 28.27 -6.70
N SER A 83 1.78 27.34 -7.49
CA SER A 83 1.07 26.89 -8.71
C SER A 83 -0.24 26.15 -8.39
N ILE A 84 -0.28 25.41 -7.26
CA ILE A 84 -1.54 24.76 -6.83
C ILE A 84 -2.56 25.81 -6.37
N PHE A 85 -2.12 26.87 -5.69
CA PHE A 85 -3.00 27.97 -5.27
C PHE A 85 -3.57 28.81 -6.42
N GLU A 86 -3.04 28.67 -7.64
CA GLU A 86 -3.66 29.28 -8.82
C GLU A 86 -5.02 28.64 -9.17
N GLU A 87 -5.21 27.37 -8.77
CA GLU A 87 -6.39 26.56 -9.10
C GLU A 87 -7.20 26.18 -7.85
N TYR A 88 -6.56 26.00 -6.69
CA TYR A 88 -7.18 25.51 -5.45
C TYR A 88 -6.96 26.45 -4.28
N HIS A 89 -7.90 26.46 -3.32
CA HIS A 89 -7.83 27.30 -2.10
C HIS A 89 -7.07 26.63 -0.95
N VAL A 90 -6.98 25.31 -0.97
CA VAL A 90 -6.31 24.50 0.07
C VAL A 90 -5.34 23.53 -0.58
N VAL A 91 -4.09 23.54 -0.11
CA VAL A 91 -3.00 22.72 -0.63
C VAL A 91 -2.52 21.71 0.41
N PRO A 92 -2.64 20.40 0.18
CA PRO A 92 -2.08 19.38 1.05
C PRO A 92 -0.56 19.52 1.16
N GLN A 93 -0.01 19.42 2.37
CA GLN A 93 1.43 19.54 2.63
C GLN A 93 2.07 18.24 3.04
N SER A 94 1.45 17.55 3.99
CA SER A 94 1.91 16.27 4.48
C SER A 94 0.72 15.37 4.81
N MET A 95 0.92 14.07 4.69
CA MET A 95 -0.03 13.07 5.18
C MET A 95 0.73 11.89 5.76
N GLN A 96 0.29 11.45 6.93
CA GLN A 96 0.75 10.23 7.57
C GLN A 96 -0.41 9.25 7.61
N MET A 97 -0.14 8.02 7.21
CA MET A 97 -1.10 6.93 7.26
C MET A 97 -0.52 5.79 8.10
N GLN A 98 -1.23 5.41 9.14
CA GLN A 98 -0.95 4.21 9.90
C GLN A 98 -2.07 3.20 9.66
N MET A 99 -1.69 1.94 9.39
CA MET A 99 -2.66 0.88 9.18
C MET A 99 -2.26 -0.34 10.01
N HIS A 100 -3.09 -0.67 10.99
CA HIS A 100 -2.99 -1.89 11.78
C HIS A 100 -3.84 -2.97 11.11
N MET A 101 -3.21 -4.05 10.67
CA MET A 101 -3.91 -5.14 9.99
C MET A 101 -3.87 -6.40 10.85
N LEU A 102 -5.03 -6.99 11.05
CA LEU A 102 -5.20 -8.30 11.70
C LEU A 102 -5.62 -9.31 10.62
N GLY A 103 -4.92 -10.41 10.55
CA GLY A 103 -5.20 -11.50 9.63
C GLY A 103 -5.24 -12.84 10.31
N MET A 104 -6.12 -13.71 9.81
CA MET A 104 -6.23 -15.09 10.21
C MET A 104 -6.28 -15.97 8.96
N MET A 105 -5.55 -17.09 8.99
CA MET A 105 -5.57 -18.09 7.93
C MET A 105 -5.82 -19.47 8.55
N PHE A 106 -6.52 -20.32 7.81
CA PHE A 106 -6.79 -21.71 8.16
C PHE A 106 -6.71 -22.60 6.93
N ALA A 107 -6.00 -23.71 7.01
CA ALA A 107 -5.86 -24.66 5.92
C ALA A 107 -6.71 -25.92 6.15
N PRO A 108 -7.89 -26.06 5.52
CA PRO A 108 -8.67 -27.28 5.58
C PRO A 108 -8.01 -28.45 4.81
N SER A 109 -7.08 -28.15 3.89
CA SER A 109 -6.29 -29.13 3.15
C SER A 109 -4.93 -28.54 2.73
N ASP A 110 -4.00 -29.37 2.29
CA ASP A 110 -2.67 -28.92 1.80
C ASP A 110 -2.72 -28.10 0.51
N LYS A 111 -3.88 -27.99 -0.12
CA LYS A 111 -4.08 -27.21 -1.35
C LYS A 111 -4.93 -25.97 -1.16
N LEU A 112 -5.64 -25.86 -0.04
CA LEU A 112 -6.59 -24.77 0.21
C LEU A 112 -6.30 -24.12 1.55
N THR A 113 -6.13 -22.80 1.53
CA THR A 113 -6.07 -21.97 2.73
C THR A 113 -7.14 -20.91 2.65
N LEU A 114 -7.98 -20.81 3.67
CA LEU A 114 -8.96 -19.75 3.85
C LEU A 114 -8.31 -18.60 4.61
N LEU A 115 -8.72 -17.38 4.31
CA LEU A 115 -8.20 -16.18 4.99
C LEU A 115 -9.33 -15.21 5.35
N ALA A 116 -9.15 -14.51 6.45
CA ALA A 116 -9.96 -13.37 6.87
C ALA A 116 -9.05 -12.26 7.38
N MET A 117 -9.39 -11.00 7.06
CA MET A 117 -8.55 -9.86 7.43
C MET A 117 -9.41 -8.63 7.70
N THR A 118 -8.96 -7.83 8.64
CA THR A 118 -9.48 -6.48 8.88
C THR A 118 -8.34 -5.49 9.09
N SER A 119 -8.62 -4.21 8.91
CA SER A 119 -7.65 -3.16 9.17
C SER A 119 -8.27 -2.03 9.99
N TYR A 120 -7.47 -1.45 10.88
CA TYR A 120 -7.76 -0.19 11.53
C TYR A 120 -6.80 0.86 10.99
N ARG A 121 -7.32 1.98 10.52
CA ARG A 121 -6.54 3.06 9.90
C ARG A 121 -6.57 4.28 10.79
N ASP A 122 -5.45 4.98 10.81
CA ASP A 122 -5.29 6.32 11.40
C ASP A 122 -4.55 7.19 10.39
N ASN A 123 -5.25 8.17 9.85
CA ASN A 123 -4.75 9.07 8.83
C ASN A 123 -4.74 10.50 9.39
N THR A 124 -3.63 11.17 9.26
CA THR A 124 -3.48 12.59 9.60
C THR A 124 -2.95 13.34 8.39
N MET A 125 -3.58 14.46 8.04
CA MET A 125 -3.18 15.32 6.93
C MET A 125 -3.02 16.76 7.41
N GLU A 126 -1.94 17.38 7.01
CA GLU A 126 -1.69 18.82 7.14
C GLU A 126 -1.89 19.49 5.81
N SER A 127 -2.56 20.63 5.79
CA SER A 127 -2.83 21.41 4.60
C SER A 127 -2.61 22.90 4.88
N LEU A 128 -2.24 23.65 3.85
CA LEU A 128 -2.22 25.12 3.89
C LEU A 128 -3.46 25.66 3.21
N LYS A 129 -4.09 26.63 3.84
CA LYS A 129 -5.22 27.40 3.31
C LYS A 129 -4.77 28.82 3.04
N MET A 130 -5.22 29.41 1.93
CA MET A 130 -5.01 30.81 1.64
C MET A 130 -5.83 31.67 2.63
N ASP A 131 -5.23 32.66 3.27
CA ASP A 131 -5.95 33.57 4.16
C ASP A 131 -6.84 34.49 3.34
N ALA A 132 -8.17 34.45 3.61
CA ALA A 132 -9.17 35.22 2.89
C ALA A 132 -9.29 36.67 3.38
N HIS A 133 -8.63 37.05 4.48
CA HIS A 133 -8.77 38.41 5.03
C HIS A 133 -8.20 39.53 4.14
N MET A 134 -7.43 39.18 3.10
CA MET A 134 -6.88 40.18 2.14
C MET A 134 -7.77 40.49 0.93
N HIS A 135 -8.97 39.92 0.82
CA HIS A 135 -9.80 40.05 -0.40
C HIS A 135 -10.98 41.06 -0.33
N THR A 136 -10.99 41.97 0.63
CA THR A 136 -12.12 42.90 0.76
C THR A 136 -11.95 44.27 0.07
N HIS A 137 -11.03 44.41 -0.89
CA HIS A 137 -11.01 45.58 -1.75
C HIS A 137 -10.75 45.23 -3.22
N SER A 138 -11.71 45.57 -4.05
CA SER A 138 -11.85 45.29 -5.47
C SER A 138 -10.84 45.95 -6.43
N ASP A 139 -9.73 46.51 -5.94
CA ASP A 139 -8.74 47.21 -6.79
C ASP A 139 -7.33 46.55 -6.81
N MET A 140 -7.14 45.38 -6.26
CA MET A 140 -5.82 44.80 -6.09
C MET A 140 -5.32 43.89 -7.23
N SER A 141 -6.08 43.62 -8.26
CA SER A 141 -5.62 42.80 -9.39
C SER A 141 -4.47 43.44 -10.17
N MET A 142 -4.40 44.79 -10.19
CA MET A 142 -3.30 45.53 -10.85
C MET A 142 -2.05 45.70 -9.97
N MET A 143 -2.17 45.69 -8.63
CA MET A 143 -1.01 45.80 -7.73
C MET A 143 -0.27 44.50 -7.53
N ARG A 144 -0.92 43.35 -7.77
CA ARG A 144 -0.33 42.01 -7.55
C ARG A 144 0.78 41.69 -8.54
N SER A 145 0.82 42.33 -9.70
CA SER A 145 1.88 42.12 -10.71
C SER A 145 3.19 42.85 -10.42
N GLN A 146 3.23 43.75 -9.44
CA GLN A 146 4.39 44.60 -9.15
C GLN A 146 5.02 44.43 -7.76
N MET A 147 4.36 43.76 -6.80
CA MET A 147 4.93 43.48 -5.48
C MET A 147 4.82 41.98 -5.16
N SER A 148 5.99 41.32 -4.97
CA SER A 148 6.09 39.97 -4.39
C SER A 148 5.71 40.02 -2.90
N MET A 149 4.42 40.21 -2.58
CA MET A 149 3.97 40.02 -1.19
C MET A 149 3.95 38.51 -0.87
N PRO A 150 4.49 38.09 0.28
CA PRO A 150 4.35 36.70 0.72
C PRO A 150 2.86 36.37 0.86
N MET A 151 2.44 35.26 0.29
CA MET A 151 1.08 34.75 0.43
C MET A 151 0.90 34.31 1.87
N GLU A 152 0.02 34.97 2.62
CA GLU A 152 -0.34 34.52 3.97
C GLU A 152 -1.17 33.25 3.88
N THR A 153 -0.74 32.23 4.61
CA THR A 153 -1.39 30.92 4.63
C THR A 153 -1.57 30.44 6.07
N ILE A 154 -2.68 29.78 6.32
CA ILE A 154 -3.02 29.18 7.60
C ILE A 154 -2.82 27.67 7.49
N SER A 155 -2.12 27.07 8.44
CA SER A 155 -1.98 25.63 8.54
C SER A 155 -3.22 25.01 9.18
N MET A 156 -3.72 23.95 8.55
CA MET A 156 -4.87 23.18 9.01
C MET A 156 -4.47 21.71 9.14
N GLN A 157 -4.90 21.06 10.22
CA GLN A 157 -4.72 19.62 10.41
C GLN A 157 -6.09 18.94 10.44
N MET A 158 -6.19 17.81 9.77
CA MET A 158 -7.38 16.97 9.74
C MET A 158 -7.01 15.50 9.86
N GLY A 159 -7.89 14.70 10.46
CA GLY A 159 -7.64 13.29 10.67
C GLY A 159 -8.88 12.42 10.49
N SER A 160 -8.64 11.16 10.18
CA SER A 160 -9.69 10.13 10.17
C SER A 160 -9.16 8.84 10.76
N MET A 161 -9.94 8.20 11.61
CA MET A 161 -9.57 6.91 12.18
C MET A 161 -10.77 5.95 12.22
N GLY A 162 -10.47 4.65 12.19
CA GLY A 162 -11.48 3.60 12.32
C GLY A 162 -11.17 2.35 11.50
N PHE A 163 -12.10 1.41 11.53
CA PHE A 163 -11.99 0.18 10.77
C PHE A 163 -12.20 0.42 9.27
N GLY A 164 -11.37 -0.25 8.46
CA GLY A 164 -11.54 -0.37 7.02
C GLY A 164 -12.44 -1.53 6.63
N ASP A 165 -12.43 -1.85 5.35
CA ASP A 165 -13.23 -2.96 4.81
C ASP A 165 -12.71 -4.32 5.32
N PHE A 166 -13.65 -5.19 5.69
CA PHE A 166 -13.38 -6.57 6.06
C PHE A 166 -13.18 -7.42 4.81
N LYS A 167 -12.17 -8.28 4.83
CA LYS A 167 -11.81 -9.12 3.68
C LYS A 167 -11.84 -10.59 4.04
N ILE A 168 -12.43 -11.40 3.16
CA ILE A 168 -12.42 -12.86 3.22
C ILE A 168 -11.90 -13.41 1.90
N GLY A 169 -11.26 -14.57 1.93
CA GLY A 169 -10.76 -15.16 0.70
C GLY A 169 -10.19 -16.54 0.86
N ALA A 170 -9.62 -17.04 -0.22
CA ALA A 170 -9.02 -18.35 -0.30
C ALA A 170 -7.79 -18.33 -1.20
N LEU A 171 -6.83 -19.18 -0.85
CA LEU A 171 -5.67 -19.51 -1.68
C LEU A 171 -5.82 -20.96 -2.12
N TYR A 172 -5.60 -21.24 -3.40
CA TYR A 172 -5.62 -22.58 -3.96
C TYR A 172 -4.30 -22.92 -4.62
N GLN A 173 -3.56 -23.87 -4.04
CA GLN A 173 -2.29 -24.35 -4.57
C GLN A 173 -2.55 -25.40 -5.64
N PHE A 174 -2.12 -25.12 -6.86
CA PHE A 174 -2.25 -26.04 -8.00
C PHE A 174 -0.92 -26.65 -8.43
N PHE A 175 0.19 -26.12 -7.92
CA PHE A 175 1.53 -26.63 -8.21
C PHE A 175 2.43 -26.55 -6.97
N ASN A 176 3.11 -27.66 -6.63
CA ASN A 176 4.17 -27.71 -5.61
C ASN A 176 5.12 -28.85 -5.94
N ARG A 177 6.22 -28.55 -6.62
CA ARG A 177 7.25 -29.49 -7.03
C ARG A 177 8.59 -28.78 -7.21
N ASP A 178 9.69 -29.53 -7.07
CA ASP A 178 11.04 -29.03 -7.38
C ASP A 178 11.37 -27.70 -6.68
N ARG A 179 11.05 -27.62 -5.38
CA ARG A 179 11.20 -26.40 -4.56
C ARG A 179 10.46 -25.17 -5.12
N SER A 180 9.44 -25.39 -5.91
CA SER A 180 8.59 -24.34 -6.48
C SER A 180 7.14 -24.56 -6.10
N ALA A 181 6.41 -23.48 -5.82
CA ALA A 181 4.99 -23.51 -5.55
C ALA A 181 4.27 -22.44 -6.34
N MET A 182 3.04 -22.73 -6.77
CA MET A 182 2.13 -21.74 -7.37
C MET A 182 0.75 -21.89 -6.77
N HIS A 183 0.13 -20.74 -6.49
CA HIS A 183 -1.25 -20.69 -6.04
C HIS A 183 -2.00 -19.50 -6.64
N LEU A 184 -3.30 -19.66 -6.72
CA LEU A 184 -4.25 -18.58 -6.97
C LEU A 184 -4.71 -18.03 -5.63
N ASN A 185 -4.99 -16.74 -5.58
CA ASN A 185 -5.71 -16.10 -4.47
C ASN A 185 -6.96 -15.41 -5.00
N VAL A 186 -8.05 -15.58 -4.27
CA VAL A 186 -9.33 -14.92 -4.50
C VAL A 186 -9.76 -14.30 -3.17
N THR A 187 -9.98 -13.00 -3.16
CA THR A 187 -10.39 -12.29 -1.95
C THR A 187 -11.53 -11.34 -2.28
N VAL A 188 -12.56 -11.35 -1.45
CA VAL A 188 -13.68 -10.41 -1.50
C VAL A 188 -13.54 -9.43 -0.35
N SER A 189 -13.64 -8.14 -0.64
CA SER A 189 -13.70 -7.06 0.33
C SER A 189 -15.16 -6.65 0.52
N LEU A 190 -15.62 -6.61 1.76
CA LEU A 190 -16.97 -6.20 2.13
C LEU A 190 -16.96 -4.72 2.54
N PRO A 191 -17.94 -3.91 2.15
CA PRO A 191 -17.97 -2.46 2.39
C PRO A 191 -18.32 -2.13 3.86
N THR A 192 -17.46 -2.49 4.78
CA THR A 192 -17.65 -2.25 6.23
C THR A 192 -16.98 -0.98 6.73
N GLY A 193 -16.05 -0.42 5.96
CA GLY A 193 -15.36 0.83 6.27
C GLY A 193 -16.24 2.05 5.96
N SER A 194 -16.07 3.11 6.76
CA SER A 194 -16.84 4.35 6.58
C SER A 194 -16.40 5.13 5.33
N LEU A 195 -17.38 5.65 4.59
CA LEU A 195 -17.21 6.61 3.48
C LEU A 195 -17.52 8.05 3.89
N THR A 196 -17.98 8.26 5.14
CA THR A 196 -18.59 9.50 5.58
C THR A 196 -17.81 10.18 6.69
N LYS A 197 -16.49 9.94 6.75
CA LYS A 197 -15.62 10.61 7.73
C LYS A 197 -15.59 12.11 7.47
N THR A 198 -15.79 12.86 8.54
CA THR A 198 -15.82 14.32 8.59
C THR A 198 -14.73 14.83 9.52
N ALA A 199 -14.37 16.09 9.37
CA ALA A 199 -13.57 16.85 10.33
C ALA A 199 -14.07 18.29 10.39
N ALA A 200 -13.86 18.94 11.53
CA ALA A 200 -14.07 20.36 11.65
C ALA A 200 -13.06 21.08 10.72
N MET A 201 -13.57 21.87 9.78
CA MET A 201 -12.76 22.70 8.90
C MET A 201 -13.14 24.15 9.17
N ASP A 202 -12.20 24.92 9.70
CA ASP A 202 -12.37 26.38 9.78
C ASP A 202 -12.22 26.97 8.38
N MET A 203 -13.34 27.32 7.76
CA MET A 203 -13.39 27.92 6.43
C MET A 203 -13.26 29.45 6.46
N GLY A 204 -13.13 30.07 7.65
CA GLY A 204 -12.72 31.47 7.80
C GLY A 204 -13.74 32.52 7.37
N MET A 205 -15.00 32.18 7.10
CA MET A 205 -16.02 33.15 6.75
C MET A 205 -17.06 33.43 7.86
N ASP A 206 -17.15 32.56 8.86
CA ASP A 206 -18.02 32.78 10.01
C ASP A 206 -17.53 32.01 11.20
N MET A 207 -17.07 32.67 12.25
CA MET A 207 -16.53 32.05 13.46
C MET A 207 -17.59 31.32 14.31
N SER A 208 -18.82 31.19 13.80
CA SER A 208 -19.93 30.56 14.55
C SER A 208 -20.30 29.14 14.09
N SER A 209 -19.76 28.63 12.98
CA SER A 209 -20.10 27.28 12.49
C SER A 209 -18.84 26.41 12.37
N SER A 210 -18.58 25.62 13.39
CA SER A 210 -17.69 24.45 13.31
C SER A 210 -18.39 23.31 12.56
N ASP A 211 -18.89 23.60 11.35
CA ASP A 211 -19.53 22.57 10.54
C ASP A 211 -18.54 21.50 10.15
N GLU A 212 -18.80 20.27 10.59
CA GLU A 212 -18.05 19.11 10.15
C GLU A 212 -18.21 18.92 8.64
N LYS A 213 -17.10 18.99 7.92
CA LYS A 213 -17.06 18.78 6.47
C LYS A 213 -16.56 17.39 6.13
N ARG A 214 -17.09 16.80 5.06
CA ARG A 214 -16.62 15.51 4.54
C ARG A 214 -15.14 15.58 4.16
N LEU A 215 -14.34 14.61 4.62
CA LEU A 215 -12.93 14.50 4.27
C LEU A 215 -12.75 13.96 2.84
N GLY A 216 -11.64 14.31 2.20
CA GLY A 216 -11.32 13.88 0.84
C GLY A 216 -11.20 12.37 0.68
N TYR A 217 -11.26 11.89 -0.55
CA TYR A 217 -11.32 10.46 -0.89
C TYR A 217 -10.22 9.61 -0.23
N ALA A 218 -8.99 10.12 -0.17
CA ALA A 218 -7.85 9.41 0.45
C ALA A 218 -7.97 9.24 1.97
N MET A 219 -8.80 10.06 2.62
CA MET A 219 -9.06 10.05 4.07
C MET A 219 -10.24 9.16 4.45
N GLN A 220 -11.02 8.63 3.50
CA GLN A 220 -12.09 7.70 3.77
C GLN A 220 -11.54 6.31 4.11
N LEU A 221 -12.27 5.54 4.92
CA LEU A 221 -11.77 4.29 5.50
C LEU A 221 -12.16 3.04 4.69
N GLY A 222 -13.21 3.11 3.90
CA GLY A 222 -13.72 2.02 3.07
C GLY A 222 -13.83 2.38 1.60
N SER A 223 -14.20 1.39 0.78
CA SER A 223 -14.54 1.58 -0.63
C SER A 223 -16.02 1.84 -0.84
N GLY A 224 -16.85 1.35 0.08
CA GLY A 224 -18.31 1.34 -0.03
C GLY A 224 -18.85 0.41 -1.11
N THR A 225 -17.98 -0.35 -1.76
CA THR A 225 -18.32 -1.35 -2.77
C THR A 225 -17.88 -2.75 -2.34
N CYS A 226 -18.53 -3.77 -2.87
CA CYS A 226 -18.01 -5.13 -2.77
C CYS A 226 -16.92 -5.27 -3.81
N ASP A 227 -15.69 -5.60 -3.39
CA ASP A 227 -14.54 -5.63 -4.29
C ASP A 227 -14.00 -7.04 -4.44
N LEU A 228 -13.62 -7.41 -5.67
CA LEU A 228 -13.02 -8.70 -5.98
C LEU A 228 -11.54 -8.52 -6.28
N ASN A 229 -10.68 -9.20 -5.51
CA ASN A 229 -9.26 -9.27 -5.79
C ASN A 229 -8.89 -10.68 -6.25
N LEU A 230 -8.33 -10.77 -7.45
CA LEU A 230 -7.84 -11.99 -8.06
C LEU A 230 -6.33 -11.90 -8.22
N GLY A 231 -5.62 -12.95 -7.86
CA GLY A 231 -4.18 -12.95 -8.00
C GLY A 231 -3.56 -14.32 -8.12
N THR A 232 -2.28 -14.31 -8.42
CA THR A 232 -1.45 -15.51 -8.49
C THR A 232 -0.09 -15.23 -7.91
N THR A 233 0.49 -16.25 -7.28
CA THR A 233 1.83 -16.20 -6.69
C THR A 233 2.64 -17.37 -7.18
N TYR A 234 3.88 -17.10 -7.58
CA TYR A 234 4.91 -18.09 -7.86
C TYR A 234 6.04 -17.94 -6.86
N LEU A 235 6.47 -19.06 -6.29
CA LEU A 235 7.55 -19.16 -5.31
C LEU A 235 8.59 -20.16 -5.79
N LYS A 236 9.87 -19.85 -5.60
CA LYS A 236 10.98 -20.75 -5.88
C LYS A 236 12.03 -20.67 -4.77
N GLN A 237 12.48 -21.81 -4.28
CA GLN A 237 13.55 -21.90 -3.30
C GLN A 237 14.79 -22.59 -3.89
N TYR A 238 15.93 -21.96 -3.64
CA TYR A 238 17.26 -22.54 -3.83
C TYR A 238 17.86 -22.87 -2.46
N GLU A 239 19.14 -23.14 -2.38
CA GLU A 239 19.77 -23.50 -1.09
C GLU A 239 19.71 -22.35 -0.08
N SER A 240 20.18 -21.18 -0.45
CA SER A 240 20.25 -20.00 0.45
C SER A 240 19.43 -18.81 -0.05
N ILE A 241 18.78 -18.95 -1.21
CA ILE A 241 18.01 -17.89 -1.84
C ILE A 241 16.59 -18.37 -2.14
N SER A 242 15.62 -17.52 -1.95
CA SER A 242 14.27 -17.70 -2.47
C SER A 242 13.87 -16.53 -3.38
N LEU A 243 13.00 -16.83 -4.31
CA LEU A 243 12.40 -15.86 -5.23
C LEU A 243 10.88 -15.98 -5.13
N GLY A 244 10.20 -14.87 -5.29
CA GLY A 244 8.77 -14.86 -5.41
C GLY A 244 8.28 -13.74 -6.33
N VAL A 245 7.18 -14.04 -7.01
CA VAL A 245 6.45 -13.10 -7.85
C VAL A 245 4.98 -13.22 -7.51
N GLN A 246 4.33 -12.09 -7.33
CA GLN A 246 2.88 -12.05 -7.14
C GLN A 246 2.28 -10.96 -8.02
N ALA A 247 1.16 -11.27 -8.67
CA ALA A 247 0.34 -10.31 -9.40
C ALA A 247 -1.10 -10.40 -8.92
N ASN A 248 -1.72 -9.25 -8.68
CA ASN A 248 -3.10 -9.12 -8.22
C ASN A 248 -3.83 -8.08 -9.06
N TYR A 249 -5.11 -8.32 -9.29
CA TYR A 249 -6.05 -7.37 -9.88
C TYR A 249 -7.23 -7.19 -8.94
N LEU A 250 -7.42 -5.96 -8.48
CA LEU A 250 -8.55 -5.56 -7.65
C LEU A 250 -9.59 -4.86 -8.54
N SER A 251 -10.75 -5.47 -8.66
CA SER A 251 -11.92 -4.93 -9.36
C SER A 251 -12.93 -4.39 -8.34
N ARG A 252 -13.36 -3.16 -8.54
CA ARG A 252 -14.44 -2.54 -7.77
C ARG A 252 -15.77 -2.89 -8.41
N LEU A 253 -16.70 -3.42 -7.64
CA LEU A 253 -17.98 -3.91 -8.17
C LEU A 253 -19.10 -2.93 -7.81
N GLY A 254 -19.44 -2.07 -8.78
CA GLY A 254 -20.53 -1.12 -8.66
C GLY A 254 -20.15 0.23 -8.04
N GLU A 255 -21.14 1.09 -7.95
CA GLU A 255 -21.09 2.42 -7.34
C GLU A 255 -21.42 2.34 -5.86
N ASN A 256 -20.78 3.13 -5.01
CA ASN A 256 -21.09 3.20 -3.59
C ASN A 256 -22.28 4.14 -3.30
N SER A 257 -22.73 4.18 -2.04
CA SER A 257 -23.88 5.00 -1.62
C SER A 257 -23.69 6.50 -1.84
N GLU A 258 -22.45 6.96 -1.94
CA GLU A 258 -22.12 8.37 -2.10
C GLU A 258 -22.03 8.82 -3.56
N GLY A 259 -22.14 7.90 -4.53
CA GLY A 259 -22.21 8.20 -5.96
C GLY A 259 -20.87 8.12 -6.69
N TYR A 260 -19.93 7.32 -6.21
CA TYR A 260 -18.64 7.10 -6.88
C TYR A 260 -18.14 5.67 -6.73
N THR A 261 -17.18 5.32 -7.57
CA THR A 261 -16.45 4.05 -7.52
C THR A 261 -14.96 4.33 -7.44
N LEU A 262 -14.26 3.78 -6.45
CA LEU A 262 -12.79 3.88 -6.38
C LEU A 262 -12.15 3.22 -7.59
N GLY A 263 -10.96 3.69 -7.98
CA GLY A 263 -10.23 3.10 -9.10
C GLY A 263 -9.88 1.62 -8.89
N ASN A 264 -9.96 0.84 -9.97
CA ASN A 264 -9.41 -0.51 -10.02
C ASN A 264 -7.90 -0.48 -9.83
N ASN A 265 -7.33 -1.58 -9.34
CA ASN A 265 -5.92 -1.62 -9.02
C ASN A 265 -5.23 -2.87 -9.58
N VAL A 266 -4.08 -2.67 -10.22
CA VAL A 266 -3.12 -3.71 -10.57
C VAL A 266 -1.93 -3.61 -9.63
N HIS A 267 -1.62 -4.68 -8.96
CA HIS A 267 -0.47 -4.78 -8.05
C HIS A 267 0.41 -5.94 -8.50
N ALA A 268 1.68 -5.66 -8.76
CA ALA A 268 2.66 -6.66 -9.12
C ALA A 268 3.89 -6.49 -8.22
N THR A 269 4.38 -7.58 -7.64
CA THR A 269 5.56 -7.53 -6.79
C THR A 269 6.49 -8.70 -7.10
N PHE A 270 7.78 -8.41 -7.04
CA PHE A 270 8.86 -9.37 -7.15
C PHE A 270 9.77 -9.21 -5.94
N TRP A 271 10.20 -10.31 -5.35
CA TRP A 271 11.18 -10.29 -4.28
C TRP A 271 12.21 -11.41 -4.40
N THR A 272 13.35 -11.15 -3.85
CA THR A 272 14.37 -12.15 -3.55
C THR A 272 14.70 -12.10 -2.06
N ALA A 273 14.93 -13.25 -1.44
CA ALA A 273 15.37 -13.32 -0.06
C ALA A 273 16.60 -14.20 0.07
N TYR A 274 17.52 -13.81 0.94
CA TYR A 274 18.73 -14.54 1.27
C TYR A 274 18.70 -14.99 2.73
N THR A 275 18.96 -16.28 2.94
CA THR A 275 18.97 -16.90 4.27
C THR A 275 20.39 -16.91 4.84
N PHE A 276 20.62 -16.17 5.91
CA PHE A 276 21.91 -16.19 6.63
C PHE A 276 22.08 -17.48 7.45
N ASN A 277 20.97 -17.93 8.06
CA ASN A 277 20.89 -19.14 8.86
C ASN A 277 19.43 -19.63 8.94
N ARG A 278 19.17 -20.67 9.73
CA ARG A 278 17.81 -21.24 9.86
C ARG A 278 16.75 -20.26 10.33
N THR A 279 17.13 -19.19 11.04
CA THR A 279 16.19 -18.26 11.70
C THR A 279 16.13 -16.89 11.07
N LEU A 280 17.20 -16.45 10.39
CA LEU A 280 17.32 -15.06 9.89
C LEU A 280 17.47 -15.04 8.37
N SER A 281 16.68 -14.23 7.72
CA SER A 281 16.82 -13.88 6.30
C SER A 281 16.64 -12.38 6.06
N THR A 282 17.18 -11.90 4.96
CA THR A 282 16.95 -10.55 4.41
C THR A 282 16.29 -10.66 3.05
N SER A 283 15.58 -9.62 2.64
CA SER A 283 14.89 -9.60 1.35
C SER A 283 15.00 -8.24 0.67
N LEU A 284 14.99 -8.26 -0.65
CA LEU A 284 14.84 -7.09 -1.49
C LEU A 284 13.58 -7.27 -2.33
N ARG A 285 12.69 -6.27 -2.34
CA ARG A 285 11.42 -6.30 -3.05
C ARG A 285 11.23 -5.08 -3.94
N ALA A 286 10.81 -5.33 -5.16
CA ALA A 286 10.25 -4.34 -6.07
C ALA A 286 8.72 -4.47 -6.07
N ASN A 287 8.01 -3.37 -5.86
CA ASN A 287 6.56 -3.34 -5.69
C ASN A 287 5.95 -2.30 -6.64
N TYR A 288 5.27 -2.78 -7.68
CA TYR A 288 4.58 -1.93 -8.64
C TYR A 288 3.08 -1.88 -8.32
N ASN A 289 2.54 -0.68 -8.32
CA ASN A 289 1.13 -0.41 -8.08
C ASN A 289 0.60 0.55 -9.15
N HIS A 290 -0.49 0.18 -9.82
CA HIS A 290 -1.21 1.02 -10.75
C HIS A 290 -2.68 1.07 -10.37
N SER A 291 -3.20 2.26 -10.09
CA SER A 291 -4.63 2.50 -9.84
C SER A 291 -5.22 3.39 -10.93
N THR A 292 -6.42 3.05 -11.38
CA THR A 292 -7.20 3.95 -12.25
C THR A 292 -7.78 5.11 -11.43
N ALA A 293 -8.27 6.14 -12.10
CA ALA A 293 -8.97 7.23 -11.43
C ALA A 293 -10.31 6.77 -10.82
N ILE A 294 -10.80 7.52 -9.85
CA ILE A 294 -12.16 7.40 -9.33
C ILE A 294 -13.14 7.74 -10.45
N ASP A 295 -14.18 6.93 -10.57
CA ASP A 295 -15.31 7.19 -11.46
C ASP A 295 -16.50 7.74 -10.65
N GLY A 296 -17.20 8.73 -11.18
CA GLY A 296 -18.23 9.46 -10.44
C GLY A 296 -17.63 10.50 -9.46
N LYS A 297 -18.45 10.97 -8.54
CA LYS A 297 -18.07 11.92 -7.49
C LYS A 297 -18.97 11.82 -6.27
N ASP A 298 -18.46 12.09 -5.10
CA ASP A 298 -19.25 12.21 -3.88
C ASP A 298 -20.25 13.36 -4.02
N ARG A 299 -21.52 13.08 -3.79
CA ARG A 299 -22.65 14.03 -3.95
C ARG A 299 -22.59 15.19 -2.96
N THR A 300 -21.82 15.03 -1.87
CA THR A 300 -21.66 16.07 -0.84
C THR A 300 -20.52 17.03 -1.12
N PHE A 301 -19.61 16.70 -2.06
CA PHE A 301 -18.54 17.62 -2.46
C PHE A 301 -19.07 18.67 -3.43
N MET A 302 -19.45 19.82 -2.88
CA MET A 302 -20.02 20.91 -3.65
C MET A 302 -18.96 21.68 -4.45
N GLU A 303 -17.72 21.74 -3.96
CA GLU A 303 -16.64 22.53 -4.54
C GLU A 303 -15.36 21.69 -4.72
N PRO A 304 -15.21 20.99 -5.85
CA PRO A 304 -13.98 20.23 -6.16
C PRO A 304 -12.72 21.10 -6.20
N MET A 305 -12.88 22.40 -6.49
CA MET A 305 -11.79 23.39 -6.55
C MET A 305 -11.31 23.86 -5.17
N MET A 306 -11.94 23.42 -4.07
CA MET A 306 -11.48 23.74 -2.73
C MET A 306 -10.08 23.18 -2.48
N SER A 307 -9.84 21.91 -2.83
CA SER A 307 -8.55 21.25 -2.69
C SER A 307 -8.42 20.12 -3.71
N PRO A 308 -7.21 19.81 -4.18
CA PRO A 308 -6.96 18.67 -5.08
C PRO A 308 -7.54 17.34 -4.57
N VAL A 309 -7.62 17.13 -3.25
CA VAL A 309 -8.10 15.90 -2.62
C VAL A 309 -9.62 15.64 -2.76
N PHE A 310 -10.39 16.64 -3.18
CA PHE A 310 -11.83 16.55 -3.45
C PHE A 310 -12.15 16.34 -4.94
N ASN A 311 -11.15 16.44 -5.80
CA ASN A 311 -11.33 16.33 -7.23
C ASN A 311 -10.95 14.91 -7.70
N THR A 312 -11.90 14.17 -8.27
CA THR A 312 -11.69 12.81 -8.77
C THR A 312 -10.73 12.74 -9.95
N THR A 313 -10.56 13.84 -10.70
CA THR A 313 -9.57 13.92 -11.79
C THR A 313 -8.13 13.86 -11.26
N ASN A 314 -7.93 14.22 -9.99
CA ASN A 314 -6.66 14.13 -9.26
C ASN A 314 -6.49 12.77 -8.56
N THR A 315 -6.98 11.70 -9.16
CA THR A 315 -6.88 10.34 -8.62
C THR A 315 -6.38 9.39 -9.71
N GLY A 316 -5.87 8.24 -9.30
CA GLY A 316 -5.17 7.33 -10.19
C GLY A 316 -3.68 7.63 -10.28
N LYS A 317 -2.86 6.59 -10.17
CA LYS A 317 -1.39 6.71 -10.15
C LYS A 317 -0.69 5.42 -10.55
N GLN A 318 0.56 5.57 -10.93
CA GLN A 318 1.54 4.49 -11.06
C GLN A 318 2.68 4.75 -10.07
N GLN A 319 3.10 3.71 -9.38
CA GLN A 319 4.17 3.81 -8.39
C GLN A 319 4.99 2.54 -8.39
N LEU A 320 6.31 2.68 -8.32
CA LEU A 320 7.26 1.60 -8.11
C LEU A 320 8.06 1.89 -6.85
N ASP A 321 8.01 0.97 -5.89
CA ASP A 321 8.76 1.04 -4.64
C ASP A 321 9.89 0.03 -4.64
N LEU A 322 11.03 0.36 -4.02
CA LEU A 322 12.08 -0.57 -3.64
C LEU A 322 12.15 -0.67 -2.12
N LEU A 323 12.10 -1.91 -1.62
CA LEU A 323 12.01 -2.18 -0.19
C LEU A 323 13.06 -3.21 0.23
N LEU A 324 13.64 -2.99 1.40
CA LEU A 324 14.54 -3.90 2.10
C LEU A 324 13.84 -4.48 3.31
N GLY A 325 13.90 -5.79 3.49
CA GLY A 325 13.24 -6.50 4.59
C GLY A 325 14.16 -7.41 5.37
N PHE A 326 13.78 -7.67 6.62
CA PHE A 326 14.36 -8.67 7.50
C PHE A 326 13.27 -9.55 8.09
N ASN A 327 13.59 -10.83 8.22
CA ASN A 327 12.66 -11.83 8.73
C ASN A 327 13.38 -12.74 9.72
N TYR A 328 12.81 -12.86 10.91
CA TYR A 328 13.30 -13.71 11.99
C TYR A 328 12.23 -14.74 12.37
N GLY A 329 12.48 -16.02 12.06
CA GLY A 329 11.59 -17.13 12.39
C GLY A 329 12.08 -17.92 13.60
N VAL A 330 11.18 -18.27 14.50
CA VAL A 330 11.46 -19.08 15.68
C VAL A 330 10.97 -20.51 15.44
N PHE A 331 11.90 -21.46 15.31
CA PHE A 331 11.60 -22.85 14.95
C PHE A 331 11.74 -23.83 16.12
N LYS A 332 12.18 -23.36 17.30
CA LYS A 332 12.37 -24.19 18.52
C LYS A 332 11.97 -23.41 19.78
N GLY A 333 11.71 -24.14 20.86
CA GLY A 333 11.39 -23.58 22.18
C GLY A 333 9.94 -23.06 22.30
N ASN A 334 9.67 -22.31 23.36
CA ASN A 334 8.31 -21.85 23.71
C ASN A 334 7.69 -20.88 22.73
N LEU A 335 8.49 -20.22 21.90
CA LEU A 335 8.03 -19.30 20.85
C LEU A 335 8.05 -19.94 19.46
N LYS A 336 8.14 -21.29 19.37
CA LYS A 336 8.06 -21.99 18.08
C LYS A 336 6.78 -21.58 17.34
N GLY A 337 6.92 -21.28 16.05
CA GLY A 337 5.83 -20.83 15.18
C GLY A 337 5.70 -19.30 15.07
N PHE A 338 6.39 -18.54 15.91
CA PHE A 338 6.47 -17.10 15.74
C PHE A 338 7.45 -16.68 14.65
N ARG A 339 7.08 -15.65 13.94
CA ARG A 339 7.89 -14.99 12.92
C ARG A 339 7.74 -13.48 13.06
N PHE A 340 8.87 -12.78 13.16
CA PHE A 340 8.94 -11.32 13.25
C PHE A 340 9.52 -10.79 11.95
N GLN A 341 8.91 -9.75 11.41
CA GLN A 341 9.33 -9.19 10.14
C GLN A 341 9.29 -7.66 10.19
N VAL A 342 10.23 -7.04 9.48
CA VAL A 342 10.24 -5.61 9.20
C VAL A 342 10.66 -5.41 7.74
N GLU A 343 10.03 -4.47 7.09
CA GLU A 343 10.34 -4.05 5.73
C GLU A 343 10.20 -2.55 5.64
N ALA A 344 11.19 -1.89 5.03
CA ALA A 344 11.17 -0.46 4.81
C ALA A 344 11.61 -0.13 3.38
N GLY A 345 11.08 0.93 2.81
CA GLY A 345 11.41 1.31 1.45
C GLY A 345 10.95 2.69 1.05
N ILE A 346 11.33 3.04 -0.17
CA ILE A 346 11.04 4.33 -0.79
C ILE A 346 10.46 4.11 -2.19
N PRO A 347 9.57 5.00 -2.65
CA PRO A 347 9.20 5.06 -4.04
C PRO A 347 10.36 5.55 -4.91
N VAL A 348 10.69 4.78 -5.94
CA VAL A 348 11.73 5.15 -6.93
C VAL A 348 11.13 5.69 -8.22
N PHE A 349 9.84 5.49 -8.42
CA PHE A 349 9.08 6.07 -9.52
C PHE A 349 7.64 6.32 -9.07
N GLN A 350 7.13 7.50 -9.40
CA GLN A 350 5.75 7.89 -9.21
C GLN A 350 5.31 8.71 -10.40
N ASP A 351 4.12 8.41 -10.92
CA ASP A 351 3.43 9.18 -11.94
C ASP A 351 1.93 9.23 -11.57
N VAL A 352 1.41 10.43 -11.38
CA VAL A 352 0.05 10.65 -10.86
C VAL A 352 -0.80 11.38 -11.89
N LYS A 353 -2.11 11.11 -11.90
CA LYS A 353 -3.07 11.91 -12.67
C LYS A 353 -3.43 13.16 -11.87
N GLY A 354 -3.36 14.32 -12.56
CA GLY A 354 -3.61 15.60 -11.91
C GLY A 354 -2.62 15.89 -10.76
N ILE A 355 -3.10 16.47 -9.68
CA ILE A 355 -2.27 16.88 -8.54
C ILE A 355 -2.52 15.94 -7.36
N GLN A 356 -1.49 15.21 -6.91
CA GLN A 356 -1.56 14.30 -5.77
C GLN A 356 -0.32 14.43 -4.88
N MET A 357 -0.46 14.03 -3.62
CA MET A 357 0.66 14.01 -2.68
C MET A 357 1.71 12.96 -3.08
N LYS A 358 2.97 13.34 -2.94
CA LYS A 358 4.14 12.49 -3.18
C LYS A 358 4.35 11.54 -2.01
N SER A 359 4.33 10.23 -2.24
CA SER A 359 4.78 9.25 -1.25
C SER A 359 6.31 9.36 -1.08
N THR A 360 6.79 9.36 0.17
CA THR A 360 8.23 9.55 0.48
C THR A 360 8.85 8.32 1.11
N PHE A 361 8.14 7.68 2.01
CA PHE A 361 8.66 6.57 2.79
C PHE A 361 7.54 5.62 3.21
N LEU A 362 7.85 4.34 3.29
CA LEU A 362 6.93 3.33 3.83
C LEU A 362 7.68 2.29 4.66
N VAL A 363 7.06 1.87 5.77
CA VAL A 363 7.54 0.80 6.64
C VAL A 363 6.40 -0.13 6.93
N THR A 364 6.68 -1.43 6.90
CA THR A 364 5.76 -2.46 7.38
C THR A 364 6.51 -3.33 8.39
N THR A 365 5.95 -3.49 9.56
CA THR A 365 6.46 -4.42 10.58
C THR A 365 5.33 -5.32 11.08
N GLY A 366 5.67 -6.47 11.61
CA GLY A 366 4.64 -7.31 12.18
C GLY A 366 5.13 -8.64 12.69
N VAL A 367 4.17 -9.37 13.22
CA VAL A 367 4.35 -10.70 13.79
C VAL A 367 3.32 -11.66 13.20
N GLN A 368 3.77 -12.87 12.93
CA GLN A 368 2.93 -14.00 12.54
C GLN A 368 3.14 -15.14 13.52
N TYR A 369 2.07 -15.86 13.81
CA TYR A 369 2.11 -17.06 14.64
C TYR A 369 1.34 -18.18 13.95
N ALA A 370 2.08 -19.23 13.58
CA ALA A 370 1.50 -20.41 12.94
C ALA A 370 1.56 -21.60 13.91
N PHE A 371 0.47 -22.37 14.00
CA PHE A 371 0.35 -23.55 14.85
C PHE A 371 -0.64 -24.54 14.24
N GLY A 372 -0.61 -25.79 14.74
CA GLY A 372 -1.30 -26.91 14.10
C GLY A 372 -0.50 -27.47 12.94
N GLY A 373 -1.09 -28.31 12.12
CA GLY A 373 -0.41 -28.95 11.00
C GLY A 373 0.56 -30.04 11.48
N HIS A 374 0.26 -31.28 11.19
CA HIS A 374 1.15 -32.43 11.45
C HIS A 374 1.54 -33.10 10.13
#